data_a834c38b249bee59cf51181516b71903
#
_entry.id   a834c38b249bee59cf51181516b71903
#
_cell.length_a   1.000
_cell.length_b   1.000
_cell.length_c   1.000
_cell.angle_alpha   90.00
_cell.angle_beta   90.00
_cell.angle_gamma   90.00
#
_symmetry.space_group_name_H-M   'P 1'
#
loop_
_entity.id
_entity.type
_entity.pdbx_description
1 polymer ?
#
loop_
_entity_poly.entity_id
_entity_poly.type
_entity_poly.pdbx_seq_one_letter_code
_entity_poly.pdbx_strand_id
1 'polypeptide(L)'
;MRTQKLYSGYKGLLLVAKNTIAPGDTKKIRKALDLAASACGDNVTLTGELQIQHALSVARIVAEEMGLGVTSIVTAILHDSYNKLDISTKELEKEFGSKVVEILDGFSRITGIDSMHSSYQAENFRKLLLSLADDVRVILIKLVERLEYMRNLDNAPEKERMPMASETYFLY
;
A
#
# COMPACT_ATOMS: atom_id res chain seq x y z
N MET A 1 10.91 -20.45 -6.74
CA MET A 1 10.53 -19.33 -7.63
C MET A 1 9.94 -18.14 -6.84
N ARG A 2 8.95 -18.34 -5.93
CA ARG A 2 8.32 -17.29 -5.11
C ARG A 2 9.31 -16.54 -4.21
N THR A 3 10.08 -17.25 -3.40
CA THR A 3 11.08 -16.67 -2.47
C THR A 3 12.13 -15.84 -3.21
N GLN A 4 12.52 -16.24 -4.42
CA GLN A 4 13.50 -15.53 -5.21
C GLN A 4 12.97 -14.20 -5.77
N LYS A 5 11.69 -14.17 -6.22
CA LYS A 5 11.01 -12.93 -6.66
C LYS A 5 10.85 -11.95 -5.51
N LEU A 6 10.40 -12.44 -4.33
CA LEU A 6 10.25 -11.62 -3.13
C LEU A 6 11.58 -10.99 -2.70
N TYR A 7 12.63 -11.79 -2.68
CA TYR A 7 13.97 -11.33 -2.33
C TYR A 7 14.53 -10.30 -3.34
N SER A 8 14.29 -10.52 -4.64
CA SER A 8 14.67 -9.57 -5.68
C SER A 8 13.91 -8.24 -5.54
N GLY A 9 12.60 -8.28 -5.31
CA GLY A 9 11.78 -7.09 -5.06
C GLY A 9 12.25 -6.31 -3.84
N TYR A 10 12.53 -7.01 -2.73
CA TYR A 10 13.07 -6.40 -1.52
C TYR A 10 14.43 -5.71 -1.76
N LYS A 11 15.35 -6.37 -2.46
CA LYS A 11 16.65 -5.76 -2.83
C LYS A 11 16.44 -4.51 -3.69
N GLY A 12 15.54 -4.60 -4.68
CA GLY A 12 15.21 -3.46 -5.53
C GLY A 12 14.67 -2.28 -4.73
N LEU A 13 13.76 -2.53 -3.77
CA LEU A 13 13.24 -1.51 -2.86
C LEU A 13 14.36 -0.85 -2.04
N LEU A 14 15.25 -1.64 -1.43
CA LEU A 14 16.35 -1.08 -0.63
C LEU A 14 17.32 -0.23 -1.47
N LEU A 15 17.55 -0.62 -2.72
CA LEU A 15 18.41 0.13 -3.64
C LEU A 15 17.85 1.53 -3.92
N VAL A 16 16.56 1.64 -4.24
CA VAL A 16 15.91 2.93 -4.56
C VAL A 16 15.68 3.76 -3.30
N ALA A 17 15.41 3.13 -2.15
CA ALA A 17 15.20 3.81 -0.88
C ALA A 17 16.48 4.31 -0.21
N LYS A 18 17.66 3.97 -0.73
CA LYS A 18 18.96 4.23 -0.08
C LYS A 18 19.15 5.68 0.41
N ASN A 19 18.62 6.65 -0.35
CA ASN A 19 18.78 8.07 -0.04
C ASN A 19 17.68 8.64 0.88
N THR A 20 16.62 7.87 1.16
CA THR A 20 15.44 8.29 1.94
C THR A 20 15.31 7.59 3.27
N ILE A 21 16.16 6.59 3.55
CA ILE A 21 16.16 5.80 4.79
C ILE A 21 17.48 5.92 5.54
N ALA A 22 17.43 5.81 6.88
CA ALA A 22 18.61 5.75 7.74
C ALA A 22 19.19 4.31 7.81
N PRO A 23 20.48 4.15 8.21
CA PRO A 23 21.13 2.83 8.25
C PRO A 23 20.42 1.73 9.06
N GLY A 24 19.64 2.12 10.10
CA GLY A 24 18.87 1.17 10.92
C GLY A 24 17.51 0.78 10.37
N ASP A 25 16.98 1.52 9.39
CA ASP A 25 15.61 1.37 8.90
C ASP A 25 15.39 0.10 8.06
N THR A 26 16.46 -0.45 7.48
CA THR A 26 16.41 -1.70 6.71
C THR A 26 15.84 -2.86 7.53
N LYS A 27 16.10 -2.88 8.85
CA LYS A 27 15.53 -3.89 9.76
C LYS A 27 14.01 -3.76 9.87
N LYS A 28 13.50 -2.51 9.98
CA LYS A 28 12.06 -2.23 10.04
C LYS A 28 11.38 -2.64 8.73
N ILE A 29 11.96 -2.25 7.59
CA ILE A 29 11.44 -2.64 6.27
C ILE A 29 11.39 -4.16 6.11
N ARG A 30 12.44 -4.87 6.53
CA ARG A 30 12.48 -6.33 6.49
C ARG A 30 11.39 -6.94 7.37
N LYS A 31 11.24 -6.46 8.60
CA LYS A 31 10.23 -6.98 9.53
C LYS A 31 8.80 -6.71 9.03
N ALA A 32 8.54 -5.53 8.47
CA ALA A 32 7.27 -5.23 7.82
C ALA A 32 6.96 -6.21 6.67
N LEU A 33 7.97 -6.50 5.85
CA LEU A 33 7.83 -7.45 4.75
C LEU A 33 7.54 -8.88 5.24
N ASP A 34 8.23 -9.33 6.28
CA ASP A 34 8.03 -10.67 6.85
C ASP A 34 6.61 -10.80 7.44
N LEU A 35 6.10 -9.77 8.15
CA LEU A 35 4.73 -9.72 8.66
C LEU A 35 3.69 -9.71 7.52
N ALA A 36 3.87 -8.85 6.53
CA ALA A 36 2.97 -8.78 5.37
C ALA A 36 2.96 -10.09 4.59
N ALA A 37 4.13 -10.71 4.35
CA ALA A 37 4.23 -11.97 3.63
C ALA A 37 3.51 -13.11 4.37
N SER A 38 3.58 -13.14 5.70
CA SER A 38 2.85 -14.10 6.53
C SER A 38 1.33 -13.90 6.42
N ALA A 39 0.87 -12.65 6.52
CA ALA A 39 -0.55 -12.32 6.52
C ALA A 39 -1.20 -12.44 5.12
N CYS A 40 -0.48 -12.08 4.06
CA CYS A 40 -0.97 -12.20 2.68
C CYS A 40 -1.04 -13.65 2.18
N GLY A 41 -0.18 -14.52 2.67
CA GLY A 41 -0.11 -15.90 2.19
C GLY A 41 0.04 -15.98 0.65
N ASP A 42 -0.82 -16.77 -0.01
CA ASP A 42 -0.88 -16.93 -1.47
C ASP A 42 -1.99 -16.11 -2.13
N ASN A 43 -2.54 -15.13 -1.42
CA ASN A 43 -3.59 -14.26 -1.95
C ASN A 43 -3.06 -13.45 -3.14
N VAL A 44 -3.93 -13.30 -4.14
CA VAL A 44 -3.64 -12.52 -5.35
C VAL A 44 -4.54 -11.28 -5.43
N THR A 45 -4.05 -10.28 -6.12
CA THR A 45 -4.79 -9.05 -6.47
C THR A 45 -5.72 -9.29 -7.66
N LEU A 46 -6.52 -8.30 -8.02
CA LEU A 46 -7.36 -8.33 -9.24
C LEU A 46 -6.53 -8.50 -10.52
N THR A 47 -5.28 -8.06 -10.53
CA THR A 47 -4.36 -8.22 -11.67
C THR A 47 -3.66 -9.58 -11.69
N GLY A 48 -3.98 -10.48 -10.73
CA GLY A 48 -3.39 -11.82 -10.64
C GLY A 48 -1.99 -11.85 -10.02
N GLU A 49 -1.47 -10.71 -9.59
CA GLU A 49 -0.22 -10.64 -8.87
C GLU A 49 -0.40 -11.05 -7.40
N LEU A 50 0.63 -11.64 -6.76
CA LEU A 50 0.59 -11.90 -5.33
C LEU A 50 0.48 -10.59 -4.55
N GLN A 51 -0.40 -10.51 -3.53
CA GLN A 51 -0.59 -9.31 -2.71
C GLN A 51 0.72 -8.78 -2.13
N ILE A 52 1.63 -9.65 -1.71
CA ILE A 52 2.94 -9.22 -1.20
C ILE A 52 3.85 -8.61 -2.29
N GLN A 53 3.71 -8.99 -3.56
CA GLN A 53 4.45 -8.39 -4.67
C GLN A 53 3.87 -7.01 -5.00
N HIS A 54 2.55 -6.89 -5.04
CA HIS A 54 1.85 -5.61 -5.14
C HIS A 54 2.30 -4.64 -4.04
N ALA A 55 2.29 -5.07 -2.76
CA ALA A 55 2.74 -4.25 -1.65
C ALA A 55 4.20 -3.76 -1.80
N LEU A 56 5.09 -4.61 -2.33
CA LEU A 56 6.47 -4.22 -2.65
C LEU A 56 6.54 -3.22 -3.82
N SER A 57 5.70 -3.39 -4.84
CA SER A 57 5.62 -2.46 -5.99
C SER A 57 5.14 -1.08 -5.53
N VAL A 58 4.09 -1.02 -4.70
CA VAL A 58 3.60 0.22 -4.07
C VAL A 58 4.70 0.87 -3.22
N ALA A 59 5.35 0.11 -2.34
CA ALA A 59 6.44 0.61 -1.49
C ALA A 59 7.63 1.15 -2.32
N ARG A 60 7.91 0.52 -3.46
CA ARG A 60 8.94 0.99 -4.38
C ARG A 60 8.58 2.33 -5.01
N ILE A 61 7.36 2.51 -5.50
CA ILE A 61 6.89 3.78 -6.05
C ILE A 61 6.95 4.88 -4.97
N VAL A 62 6.52 4.57 -3.74
CA VAL A 62 6.58 5.49 -2.59
C VAL A 62 8.02 5.94 -2.32
N ALA A 63 9.00 5.04 -2.41
CA ALA A 63 10.41 5.38 -2.17
C ALA A 63 11.07 6.08 -3.38
N GLU A 64 10.86 5.57 -4.60
CA GLU A 64 11.56 5.97 -5.80
C GLU A 64 10.97 7.23 -6.45
N GLU A 65 9.64 7.26 -6.62
CA GLU A 65 8.96 8.33 -7.34
C GLU A 65 8.45 9.45 -6.41
N MET A 66 8.04 9.11 -5.19
CA MET A 66 7.57 10.09 -4.21
C MET A 66 8.66 10.57 -3.25
N GLY A 67 9.80 9.87 -3.16
CA GLY A 67 10.91 10.22 -2.28
C GLY A 67 10.58 10.15 -0.79
N LEU A 68 9.58 9.35 -0.39
CA LEU A 68 9.14 9.25 1.00
C LEU A 68 10.00 8.28 1.80
N GLY A 69 10.17 8.58 3.11
CA GLY A 69 11.03 7.81 4.00
C GLY A 69 10.39 6.55 4.59
N VAL A 70 11.09 5.95 5.56
CA VAL A 70 10.80 4.63 6.14
C VAL A 70 9.36 4.48 6.64
N THR A 71 8.77 5.49 7.27
CA THR A 71 7.38 5.45 7.76
C THR A 71 6.40 5.12 6.63
N SER A 72 6.50 5.84 5.50
CA SER A 72 5.65 5.62 4.34
C SER A 72 5.94 4.30 3.63
N ILE A 73 7.20 3.89 3.56
CA ILE A 73 7.61 2.61 2.97
C ILE A 73 7.03 1.44 3.78
N VAL A 74 7.15 1.47 5.11
CA VAL A 74 6.59 0.44 6.01
C VAL A 74 5.06 0.41 5.90
N THR A 75 4.40 1.57 5.91
CA THR A 75 2.96 1.66 5.71
C THR A 75 2.54 1.05 4.36
N ALA A 76 3.25 1.38 3.28
CA ALA A 76 2.98 0.83 1.95
C ALA A 76 3.18 -0.70 1.88
N ILE A 77 4.11 -1.28 2.63
CA ILE A 77 4.26 -2.73 2.72
C ILE A 77 3.10 -3.39 3.47
N LEU A 78 2.58 -2.73 4.52
CA LEU A 78 1.58 -3.31 5.42
C LEU A 78 0.13 -3.01 5.01
N HIS A 79 -0.14 -2.07 4.08
CA HIS A 79 -1.47 -1.51 3.82
C HIS A 79 -2.53 -2.57 3.53
N ASP A 80 -2.26 -3.53 2.67
CA ASP A 80 -3.20 -4.59 2.27
C ASP A 80 -3.36 -5.70 3.32
N SER A 81 -2.34 -5.87 4.17
CA SER A 81 -2.32 -6.93 5.17
C SER A 81 -2.70 -6.46 6.56
N TYR A 82 -2.81 -5.15 6.80
CA TYR A 82 -2.98 -4.55 8.12
C TYR A 82 -4.08 -5.21 8.97
N ASN A 83 -5.27 -5.37 8.42
CA ASN A 83 -6.41 -5.97 9.12
C ASN A 83 -6.31 -7.50 9.30
N LYS A 84 -5.28 -8.13 8.74
CA LYS A 84 -5.02 -9.58 8.79
C LYS A 84 -3.77 -9.91 9.61
N LEU A 85 -3.08 -8.89 10.14
CA LEU A 85 -1.86 -9.11 10.93
C LEU A 85 -2.18 -9.78 12.26
N ASP A 86 -1.42 -10.81 12.58
CA ASP A 86 -1.47 -11.49 13.89
C ASP A 86 -0.51 -10.79 14.87
N ILE A 87 -0.77 -9.51 15.12
CA ILE A 87 0.02 -8.66 16.03
C ILE A 87 -0.89 -7.55 16.58
N SER A 88 -0.76 -7.24 17.86
CA SER A 88 -1.53 -6.15 18.47
C SER A 88 -1.07 -4.76 18.00
N THR A 89 -2.00 -3.79 18.03
CA THR A 89 -1.69 -2.38 17.72
C THR A 89 -0.53 -1.84 18.56
N LYS A 90 -0.48 -2.18 19.86
CA LYS A 90 0.61 -1.77 20.76
C LYS A 90 1.98 -2.33 20.35
N GLU A 91 1.99 -3.56 19.87
CA GLU A 91 3.23 -4.19 19.38
C GLU A 91 3.66 -3.57 18.05
N LEU A 92 2.72 -3.27 17.14
CA LEU A 92 2.99 -2.52 15.91
C LEU A 92 3.57 -1.13 16.20
N GLU A 93 2.97 -0.40 17.15
CA GLU A 93 3.49 0.91 17.58
C GLU A 93 4.91 0.82 18.13
N LYS A 94 5.16 -0.17 18.97
CA LYS A 94 6.51 -0.41 19.55
C LYS A 94 7.54 -0.72 18.47
N GLU A 95 7.15 -1.44 17.44
CA GLU A 95 8.05 -1.92 16.39
C GLU A 95 8.32 -0.87 15.31
N PHE A 96 7.26 -0.18 14.85
CA PHE A 96 7.33 0.71 13.70
C PHE A 96 7.09 2.19 14.05
N GLY A 97 6.60 2.48 15.25
CA GLY A 97 6.21 3.81 15.71
C GLY A 97 4.73 4.09 15.53
N SER A 98 4.15 4.95 16.40
CA SER A 98 2.73 5.31 16.38
C SER A 98 2.29 5.91 15.04
N LYS A 99 3.18 6.65 14.37
CA LYS A 99 2.85 7.28 13.10
C LYS A 99 2.55 6.28 11.97
N VAL A 100 3.18 5.11 11.95
CA VAL A 100 2.86 4.04 11.00
C VAL A 100 1.43 3.54 11.24
N VAL A 101 1.05 3.31 12.50
CA VAL A 101 -0.28 2.84 12.87
C VAL A 101 -1.35 3.88 12.52
N GLU A 102 -1.13 5.16 12.85
CA GLU A 102 -2.05 6.25 12.49
C GLU A 102 -2.33 6.29 10.97
N ILE A 103 -1.29 6.13 10.15
CA ILE A 103 -1.45 6.14 8.69
C ILE A 103 -2.17 4.88 8.21
N LEU A 104 -1.87 3.70 8.77
CA LEU A 104 -2.55 2.45 8.45
C LEU A 104 -4.04 2.49 8.82
N ASP A 105 -4.38 3.05 9.99
CA ASP A 105 -5.78 3.25 10.41
C ASP A 105 -6.51 4.22 9.47
N GLY A 106 -5.85 5.32 9.08
CA GLY A 106 -6.39 6.25 8.10
C GLY A 106 -6.64 5.59 6.75
N PHE A 107 -5.68 4.81 6.27
CA PHE A 107 -5.80 4.04 5.02
C PHE A 107 -6.96 3.03 5.08
N SER A 108 -7.08 2.29 6.17
CA SER A 108 -8.15 1.31 6.37
C SER A 108 -9.54 1.96 6.36
N ARG A 109 -9.70 3.14 6.98
CA ARG A 109 -10.95 3.93 6.95
C ARG A 109 -11.34 4.32 5.52
N ILE A 110 -10.39 4.80 4.72
CA ILE A 110 -10.63 5.20 3.34
C ILE A 110 -11.02 3.99 2.48
N THR A 111 -10.29 2.90 2.59
CA THR A 111 -10.56 1.65 1.83
C THR A 111 -11.93 1.07 2.16
N GLY A 112 -12.39 1.18 3.40
CA GLY A 112 -13.75 0.78 3.79
C GLY A 112 -14.86 1.57 3.09
N ILE A 113 -14.60 2.81 2.68
CA ILE A 113 -15.55 3.67 1.97
C ILE A 113 -15.58 3.36 0.47
N ASP A 114 -14.43 3.12 -0.16
CA ASP A 114 -14.34 2.73 -1.57
C ASP A 114 -15.28 1.56 -1.91
N SER A 115 -15.41 0.61 -0.99
CA SER A 115 -16.26 -0.57 -1.18
C SER A 115 -17.77 -0.28 -1.10
N MET A 116 -18.19 0.86 -0.56
CA MET A 116 -19.60 1.19 -0.32
C MET A 116 -20.22 2.14 -1.36
N HIS A 117 -19.42 2.81 -2.18
CA HIS A 117 -19.90 3.94 -3.00
C HIS A 117 -19.54 3.83 -4.49
N SER A 118 -20.24 2.95 -5.19
CA SER A 118 -20.14 2.85 -6.66
C SER A 118 -20.90 3.94 -7.45
N SER A 119 -21.55 4.92 -6.81
CA SER A 119 -22.47 5.83 -7.51
C SER A 119 -22.60 7.27 -7.02
N TYR A 120 -21.84 7.73 -6.03
CA TYR A 120 -22.00 9.10 -5.52
C TYR A 120 -20.80 10.01 -5.80
N GLN A 121 -21.03 10.97 -6.73
CA GLN A 121 -20.32 12.26 -6.91
C GLN A 121 -18.85 12.32 -6.48
N ALA A 122 -17.96 12.27 -7.46
CA ALA A 122 -16.50 12.38 -7.31
C ALA A 122 -16.04 13.51 -6.36
N GLU A 123 -16.75 14.64 -6.35
CA GLU A 123 -16.42 15.76 -5.48
C GLU A 123 -16.66 15.47 -4.00
N ASN A 124 -17.74 14.77 -3.66
CA ASN A 124 -18.00 14.36 -2.28
C ASN A 124 -17.01 13.30 -1.80
N PHE A 125 -16.62 12.36 -2.67
CA PHE A 125 -15.58 11.40 -2.37
C PHE A 125 -14.23 12.06 -2.11
N ARG A 126 -13.82 13.02 -2.96
CA ARG A 126 -12.59 13.79 -2.74
C ARG A 126 -12.61 14.58 -1.42
N LYS A 127 -13.72 15.25 -1.12
CA LYS A 127 -13.90 15.96 0.17
C LYS A 127 -13.82 15.00 1.35
N LEU A 128 -14.41 13.82 1.22
CA LEU A 128 -14.38 12.78 2.23
C LEU A 128 -12.95 12.26 2.44
N LEU A 129 -12.22 11.93 1.37
CA LEU A 129 -10.81 11.55 1.44
C LEU A 129 -9.98 12.57 2.20
N LEU A 130 -10.14 13.87 1.86
CA LEU A 130 -9.43 14.96 2.52
C LEU A 130 -9.83 15.13 3.98
N SER A 131 -11.08 14.89 4.34
CA SER A 131 -11.58 15.04 5.71
C SER A 131 -11.19 13.89 6.65
N LEU A 132 -10.95 12.71 6.09
CA LEU A 132 -10.61 11.51 6.86
C LEU A 132 -9.10 11.28 6.99
N ALA A 133 -8.31 11.94 6.17
CA ALA A 133 -6.87 11.84 6.23
C ALA A 133 -6.30 12.88 7.20
N ASP A 134 -6.04 12.46 8.44
CA ASP A 134 -5.28 13.26 9.41
C ASP A 134 -3.82 13.46 8.96
N ASP A 135 -3.33 12.62 8.08
CA ASP A 135 -1.98 12.66 7.52
C ASP A 135 -2.05 12.53 5.99
N VAL A 136 -1.47 13.48 5.27
CA VAL A 136 -1.46 13.52 3.80
C VAL A 136 -0.87 12.25 3.16
N ARG A 137 0.01 11.54 3.88
CA ARG A 137 0.62 10.30 3.40
C ARG A 137 -0.40 9.18 3.19
N VAL A 138 -1.52 9.20 3.91
CA VAL A 138 -2.66 8.30 3.66
C VAL A 138 -3.15 8.44 2.22
N ILE A 139 -3.39 9.69 1.79
CA ILE A 139 -3.85 10.00 0.42
C ILE A 139 -2.78 9.64 -0.60
N LEU A 140 -1.52 10.01 -0.32
CA LEU A 140 -0.42 9.71 -1.23
C LEU A 140 -0.25 8.21 -1.47
N ILE A 141 -0.29 7.39 -0.41
CA ILE A 141 -0.17 5.93 -0.53
C ILE A 141 -1.39 5.36 -1.28
N LYS A 142 -2.60 5.89 -1.06
CA LYS A 142 -3.80 5.47 -1.79
C LYS A 142 -3.72 5.79 -3.28
N LEU A 143 -3.19 6.96 -3.64
CA LEU A 143 -2.94 7.31 -5.03
C LEU A 143 -1.87 6.43 -5.68
N VAL A 144 -0.81 6.10 -4.94
CA VAL A 144 0.25 5.19 -5.43
C VAL A 144 -0.28 3.77 -5.63
N GLU A 145 -1.10 3.27 -4.70
CA GLU A 145 -1.79 1.98 -4.86
C GLU A 145 -2.62 1.98 -6.15
N ARG A 146 -3.42 3.01 -6.37
CA ARG A 146 -4.23 3.15 -7.59
C ARG A 146 -3.37 3.22 -8.84
N LEU A 147 -2.28 3.99 -8.81
CA LEU A 147 -1.32 4.10 -9.91
C LEU A 147 -0.69 2.74 -10.25
N GLU A 148 -0.33 1.96 -9.24
CA GLU A 148 0.23 0.63 -9.42
C GLU A 148 -0.79 -0.31 -10.10
N TYR A 149 -2.05 -0.32 -9.66
CA TYR A 149 -3.11 -1.07 -10.32
C TYR A 149 -3.31 -0.63 -11.78
N MET A 150 -3.30 0.67 -12.06
CA MET A 150 -3.47 1.18 -13.43
C MET A 150 -2.29 0.79 -14.33
N ARG A 151 -1.07 0.76 -13.83
CA ARG A 151 0.10 0.29 -14.57
C ARG A 151 0.05 -1.20 -14.94
N ASN A 152 -0.70 -1.97 -14.17
CA ASN A 152 -0.86 -3.42 -14.34
C ASN A 152 -2.26 -3.81 -14.85
N LEU A 153 -3.08 -2.86 -15.30
CA LEU A 153 -4.48 -3.06 -15.64
C LEU A 153 -4.68 -4.10 -16.76
N ASP A 154 -3.74 -4.19 -17.70
CA ASP A 154 -3.80 -5.16 -18.79
C ASP A 154 -3.77 -6.63 -18.31
N ASN A 155 -3.24 -6.88 -17.10
CA ASN A 155 -3.23 -8.19 -16.49
C ASN A 155 -4.56 -8.54 -15.78
N ALA A 156 -5.45 -7.57 -15.56
CA ALA A 156 -6.75 -7.80 -14.94
C ALA A 156 -7.72 -8.50 -15.92
N PRO A 157 -8.69 -9.28 -15.42
CA PRO A 157 -9.77 -9.81 -16.23
C PRO A 157 -10.51 -8.69 -16.98
N GLU A 158 -10.88 -8.93 -18.24
CA GLU A 158 -11.49 -7.93 -19.11
C GLU A 158 -12.71 -7.24 -18.47
N LYS A 159 -13.55 -8.01 -17.79
CA LYS A 159 -14.73 -7.50 -17.06
C LYS A 159 -14.41 -6.50 -15.94
N GLU A 160 -13.19 -6.49 -15.40
CA GLU A 160 -12.75 -5.61 -14.30
C GLU A 160 -12.02 -4.35 -14.82
N ARG A 161 -11.49 -4.40 -16.05
CA ARG A 161 -10.67 -3.28 -16.58
C ARG A 161 -11.47 -2.00 -16.73
N MET A 162 -12.65 -2.07 -17.37
CA MET A 162 -13.48 -0.88 -17.57
C MET A 162 -14.01 -0.27 -16.27
N PRO A 163 -14.58 -1.06 -15.34
CA PRO A 163 -14.96 -0.55 -14.02
C PRO A 163 -13.79 0.15 -13.30
N MET A 164 -12.63 -0.47 -13.23
CA MET A 164 -11.45 0.09 -12.56
C MET A 164 -10.93 1.37 -13.23
N ALA A 165 -10.87 1.40 -14.57
CA ALA A 165 -10.48 2.59 -15.33
C ALA A 165 -11.47 3.74 -15.13
N SER A 166 -12.78 3.45 -15.19
CA SER A 166 -13.84 4.44 -14.97
C SER A 166 -13.79 5.00 -13.55
N GLU A 167 -13.67 4.12 -12.54
CA GLU A 167 -13.52 4.55 -11.15
C GLU A 167 -12.31 5.47 -10.98
N THR A 168 -11.16 5.09 -11.55
CA THR A 168 -9.95 5.91 -11.50
C THR A 168 -10.16 7.26 -12.15
N TYR A 169 -10.78 7.32 -13.31
CA TYR A 169 -11.04 8.56 -14.03
C TYR A 169 -11.99 9.51 -13.28
N PHE A 170 -13.01 8.96 -12.60
CA PHE A 170 -14.02 9.78 -11.93
C PHE A 170 -13.66 10.16 -10.49
N LEU A 171 -12.94 9.30 -9.75
CA LEU A 171 -12.66 9.52 -8.32
C LEU A 171 -11.30 10.16 -8.07
N TYR A 172 -10.28 9.81 -8.86
CA TYR A 172 -8.89 10.22 -8.67
C TYR A 172 -8.42 11.19 -9.76
#